data_3e50955975235de32369bcb098c48c7a
#
_entry.id   3e50955975235de32369bcb098c48c7a
#
_cell.length_a   1.000
_cell.length_b   1.000
_cell.length_c   1.000
_cell.angle_alpha   90.00
_cell.angle_beta   90.00
_cell.angle_gamma   90.00
#
_symmetry.space_group_name_H-M   'P 1'
#
loop_
_entity.id
_entity.type
_entity.pdbx_description
1 polymer ?
#
loop_
_entity_poly.entity_id
_entity_poly.type
_entity_poly.pdbx_seq_one_letter_code
_entity_poly.pdbx_strand_id
1 'polypeptide(L)'
;LVKTTNRLRSNAPLQGGLIIGNRIPKEYFVTKGTGESEITVHAGSYHLALKSAGIEMANIITYSSILPGIAKKIHKPKEIIHGAVMETIMAVANGHKGELVSAGIINGWLIDRETGHRYGGLVCEHNGNYTLKQLENKLEASLNELYINGFEERYALQNIEMHTSSLTPRKEYGSAIVALCFTSYLYPILA
;
A
#
# COMPACT_ATOMS: atom_id res chain seq x y z
N LEU A 1 30.84 7.92 32.26
CA LEU A 1 31.24 7.17 31.04
C LEU A 1 31.03 5.69 31.31
N VAL A 2 29.89 5.13 30.90
CA VAL A 2 29.66 3.69 30.91
C VAL A 2 29.91 3.18 29.48
N LYS A 3 31.06 2.53 29.28
CA LYS A 3 31.34 1.78 28.05
C LYS A 3 30.70 0.41 28.19
N THR A 4 29.52 0.21 27.62
CA THR A 4 28.96 -1.13 27.40
C THR A 4 29.27 -1.54 25.98
N THR A 5 30.43 -2.17 25.77
CA THR A 5 30.73 -2.89 24.53
C THR A 5 30.15 -4.30 24.66
N ASN A 6 28.89 -4.49 24.35
CA ASN A 6 28.35 -5.83 24.07
C ASN A 6 28.78 -6.22 22.63
N ARG A 7 30.00 -6.78 22.51
CA ARG A 7 30.36 -7.56 21.32
C ARG A 7 29.60 -8.88 21.38
N LEU A 8 28.57 -9.02 20.53
CA LEU A 8 28.00 -10.33 20.21
C LEU A 8 29.14 -11.21 19.68
N ARG A 9 29.56 -12.19 20.46
CA ARG A 9 30.56 -13.18 20.03
C ARG A 9 29.88 -14.05 18.97
N SER A 10 30.47 -14.12 17.78
CA SER A 10 29.91 -14.69 16.55
C SER A 10 29.66 -16.22 16.59
N ASN A 11 29.94 -16.94 17.67
CA ASN A 11 29.85 -18.41 17.73
C ASN A 11 29.20 -18.96 19.01
N ALA A 12 28.57 -18.17 19.85
CA ALA A 12 27.77 -18.71 20.95
C ALA A 12 26.30 -18.91 20.45
N PRO A 13 25.68 -20.08 20.70
CA PRO A 13 24.28 -20.25 20.43
C PRO A 13 23.54 -19.16 21.20
N LEU A 14 22.60 -18.46 20.53
CA LEU A 14 21.73 -17.49 21.16
C LEU A 14 20.92 -18.20 22.26
N GLN A 15 21.35 -18.06 23.50
CA GLN A 15 20.62 -18.58 24.65
C GLN A 15 19.59 -17.53 25.06
N GLY A 16 18.32 -17.87 24.84
CA GLY A 16 17.18 -17.06 25.20
C GLY A 16 16.86 -16.00 24.11
N GLY A 17 15.73 -16.16 23.49
CA GLY A 17 15.16 -15.24 22.54
C GLY A 17 13.66 -15.51 22.41
N LEU A 18 12.92 -14.47 22.12
CA LEU A 18 11.50 -14.62 21.76
C LEU A 18 11.43 -14.93 20.27
N ILE A 19 10.86 -16.08 19.92
CA ILE A 19 10.57 -16.40 18.53
C ILE A 19 9.22 -15.75 18.18
N ILE A 20 9.26 -14.81 17.22
CA ILE A 20 8.06 -14.14 16.71
C ILE A 20 7.85 -14.57 15.26
N GLY A 21 6.57 -14.74 14.89
CA GLY A 21 6.18 -15.02 13.52
C GLY A 21 6.25 -13.77 12.62
N ASN A 22 5.89 -13.95 11.37
CA ASN A 22 5.80 -12.84 10.44
C ASN A 22 4.80 -11.80 10.95
N ARG A 23 5.16 -10.51 10.83
CA ARG A 23 4.22 -9.44 11.18
C ARG A 23 3.02 -9.44 10.23
N ILE A 24 1.84 -9.24 10.81
CA ILE A 24 0.57 -9.22 10.11
C ILE A 24 0.01 -7.81 10.17
N PRO A 25 -0.18 -7.12 9.02
CA PRO A 25 -0.79 -5.78 9.00
C PRO A 25 -2.16 -5.77 9.67
N LYS A 26 -2.38 -4.80 10.59
CA LYS A 26 -3.60 -4.74 11.38
C LYS A 26 -4.46 -3.52 11.07
N GLU A 27 -3.87 -2.36 10.89
CA GLU A 27 -4.60 -1.13 10.57
C GLU A 27 -4.01 -0.48 9.33
N TYR A 28 -4.89 0.10 8.51
CA TYR A 28 -4.49 0.81 7.31
C TYR A 28 -5.41 1.99 7.02
N PHE A 29 -4.90 2.96 6.28
CA PHE A 29 -5.69 4.01 5.64
C PHE A 29 -5.40 4.06 4.15
N VAL A 30 -6.30 4.68 3.39
CA VAL A 30 -6.08 4.92 1.96
C VAL A 30 -5.93 6.41 1.73
N THR A 31 -4.95 6.79 0.91
CA THR A 31 -4.70 8.16 0.51
C THR A 31 -4.32 8.25 -0.96
N LYS A 32 -4.38 9.46 -1.52
CA LYS A 32 -4.01 9.74 -2.90
C LYS A 32 -3.41 11.13 -3.03
N GLY A 33 -2.63 11.34 -4.07
CA GLY A 33 -2.02 12.63 -4.33
C GLY A 33 -1.52 12.78 -5.75
N THR A 34 -1.28 14.02 -6.13
CA THR A 34 -0.65 14.40 -7.39
C THR A 34 0.43 15.45 -7.14
N GLY A 35 1.45 15.47 -8.00
CA GLY A 35 2.53 16.44 -7.92
C GLY A 35 3.12 16.77 -9.29
N GLU A 36 3.65 17.98 -9.44
CA GLU A 36 4.26 18.47 -10.68
C GLU A 36 5.60 19.13 -10.38
N SER A 37 6.61 18.91 -11.22
CA SER A 37 7.94 19.49 -11.10
C SER A 37 8.52 19.88 -12.44
N GLU A 38 9.33 20.96 -12.49
CA GLU A 38 10.10 21.35 -13.68
C GLU A 38 11.45 20.61 -13.78
N ILE A 39 11.87 19.93 -12.70
CA ILE A 39 13.26 19.49 -12.55
C ILE A 39 13.41 17.97 -12.65
N THR A 40 12.55 17.21 -11.95
CA THR A 40 12.72 15.75 -11.82
C THR A 40 11.44 15.07 -11.34
N VAL A 41 11.38 13.75 -11.57
CA VAL A 41 10.31 12.90 -11.03
C VAL A 41 10.53 12.63 -9.55
N HIS A 42 11.65 12.00 -9.17
CA HIS A 42 11.81 11.39 -7.85
C HIS A 42 11.79 12.39 -6.69
N ALA A 43 12.72 13.35 -6.68
CA ALA A 43 12.77 14.43 -5.67
C ALA A 43 11.80 15.59 -5.97
N GLY A 44 11.10 15.54 -7.10
CA GLY A 44 10.17 16.57 -7.59
C GLY A 44 8.73 16.11 -7.59
N SER A 45 8.19 15.73 -8.76
CA SER A 45 6.76 15.43 -8.92
C SER A 45 6.27 14.29 -8.02
N TYR A 46 7.05 13.23 -7.85
CA TYR A 46 6.72 12.11 -6.97
C TYR A 46 6.70 12.53 -5.49
N HIS A 47 7.74 13.24 -5.01
CA HIS A 47 7.75 13.74 -3.64
C HIS A 47 6.56 14.69 -3.37
N LEU A 48 6.22 15.55 -4.32
CA LEU A 48 5.05 16.44 -4.22
C LEU A 48 3.73 15.68 -4.24
N ALA A 49 3.64 14.55 -4.97
CA ALA A 49 2.49 13.67 -4.91
C ALA A 49 2.37 12.99 -3.53
N LEU A 50 3.48 12.53 -2.93
CA LEU A 50 3.49 12.02 -1.55
C LEU A 50 3.06 13.11 -0.55
N LYS A 51 3.54 14.35 -0.73
CA LYS A 51 3.14 15.50 0.10
C LYS A 51 1.65 15.80 -0.02
N SER A 52 1.10 15.80 -1.24
CA SER A 52 -0.33 15.94 -1.48
C SER A 52 -1.14 14.83 -0.81
N ALA A 53 -0.62 13.60 -0.79
CA ALA A 53 -1.20 12.47 -0.07
C ALA A 53 -1.01 12.54 1.46
N GLY A 54 -0.09 13.37 1.95
CA GLY A 54 0.29 13.54 3.35
C GLY A 54 1.04 12.34 3.92
N ILE A 55 1.96 11.77 3.14
CA ILE A 55 2.81 10.62 3.52
C ILE A 55 4.28 10.85 3.17
N GLU A 56 4.67 12.06 2.80
CA GLU A 56 6.02 12.43 2.37
C GLU A 56 7.09 12.28 3.46
N MET A 57 6.67 12.22 4.71
CA MET A 57 7.60 12.07 5.86
C MET A 57 8.03 10.63 6.11
N ALA A 58 7.40 9.66 5.44
CA ALA A 58 7.71 8.25 5.61
C ALA A 58 8.66 7.70 4.53
N ASN A 59 9.43 6.69 4.90
CA ASN A 59 10.14 5.83 3.95
C ASN A 59 9.16 4.76 3.45
N ILE A 60 8.80 4.81 2.19
CA ILE A 60 7.79 3.94 1.61
C ILE A 60 8.40 2.59 1.18
N ILE A 61 7.78 1.49 1.61
CA ILE A 61 8.05 0.13 1.12
C ILE A 61 6.76 -0.42 0.52
N THR A 62 6.82 -0.95 -0.71
CA THR A 62 5.65 -1.51 -1.37
C THR A 62 5.48 -2.99 -1.09
N TYR A 63 4.23 -3.40 -0.85
CA TYR A 63 3.79 -4.79 -0.70
C TYR A 63 3.09 -5.29 -1.96
N SER A 64 2.94 -6.60 -2.04
CA SER A 64 1.99 -7.24 -2.94
C SER A 64 0.55 -7.21 -2.38
N SER A 65 -0.39 -7.61 -3.15
CA SER A 65 -1.82 -7.31 -3.22
C SER A 65 -2.73 -8.06 -2.23
N ILE A 66 -2.33 -8.34 -0.99
CA ILE A 66 -3.12 -9.13 -0.03
C ILE A 66 -3.37 -8.36 1.27
N LEU A 67 -4.62 -8.34 1.73
CA LEU A 67 -5.01 -7.86 3.05
C LEU A 67 -5.33 -9.03 3.98
N PRO A 68 -4.75 -9.07 5.19
CA PRO A 68 -5.11 -10.09 6.16
C PRO A 68 -6.53 -9.86 6.71
N GLY A 69 -7.21 -10.94 7.10
CA GLY A 69 -8.59 -10.88 7.61
C GLY A 69 -8.79 -9.98 8.83
N ILE A 70 -7.72 -9.76 9.62
CA ILE A 70 -7.75 -8.87 10.78
C ILE A 70 -7.59 -7.38 10.42
N ALA A 71 -7.22 -7.06 9.17
CA ALA A 71 -6.94 -5.69 8.78
C ALA A 71 -8.18 -4.80 8.88
N LYS A 72 -8.01 -3.60 9.42
CA LYS A 72 -9.08 -2.62 9.65
C LYS A 72 -8.71 -1.29 9.04
N LYS A 73 -9.62 -0.74 8.26
CA LYS A 73 -9.48 0.63 7.74
C LYS A 73 -9.69 1.64 8.85
N ILE A 74 -8.80 2.61 8.94
CA ILE A 74 -8.85 3.72 9.89
C ILE A 74 -8.80 5.06 9.15
N HIS A 75 -9.06 6.15 9.86
CA HIS A 75 -8.74 7.48 9.34
C HIS A 75 -7.22 7.68 9.28
N LYS A 76 -6.77 8.44 8.26
CA LYS A 76 -5.35 8.79 8.15
C LYS A 76 -4.89 9.47 9.45
N PRO A 77 -3.76 9.04 10.07
CA PRO A 77 -3.19 9.71 11.24
C PRO A 77 -2.91 11.19 10.95
N LYS A 78 -3.08 12.04 11.95
CA LYS A 78 -2.80 13.48 11.82
C LYS A 78 -1.32 13.74 11.58
N GLU A 79 -0.46 12.91 12.16
CA GLU A 79 1.00 13.03 12.08
C GLU A 79 1.61 11.69 11.70
N ILE A 80 2.62 11.75 10.84
CA ILE A 80 3.49 10.63 10.50
C ILE A 80 4.88 11.00 10.98
N ILE A 81 5.50 10.13 11.76
CA ILE A 81 6.84 10.37 12.30
C ILE A 81 7.83 10.44 11.13
N HIS A 82 8.62 11.53 11.10
CA HIS A 82 9.64 11.74 10.07
C HIS A 82 10.64 10.58 10.05
N GLY A 83 10.81 9.96 8.87
CA GLY A 83 11.70 8.82 8.66
C GLY A 83 11.14 7.46 9.09
N ALA A 84 9.89 7.40 9.58
CA ALA A 84 9.24 6.11 9.84
C ALA A 84 9.15 5.27 8.56
N VAL A 85 9.27 3.94 8.71
CA VAL A 85 9.01 3.02 7.60
C VAL A 85 7.52 2.80 7.50
N MET A 86 6.97 3.10 6.33
CA MET A 86 5.55 2.88 6.01
C MET A 86 5.43 1.87 4.87
N GLU A 87 4.84 0.75 5.17
CA GLU A 87 4.57 -0.30 4.21
C GLU A 87 3.24 -0.03 3.52
N THR A 88 3.21 -0.17 2.20
CA THR A 88 2.05 0.23 1.39
C THR A 88 1.76 -0.76 0.28
N ILE A 89 0.48 -0.84 -0.13
CA ILE A 89 0.10 -1.30 -1.46
C ILE A 89 -0.15 -0.03 -2.27
N MET A 90 0.60 0.23 -3.35
CA MET A 90 0.60 1.54 -3.98
C MET A 90 0.70 1.47 -5.51
N ALA A 91 -0.16 2.22 -6.19
CA ALA A 91 -0.05 2.55 -7.60
C ALA A 91 0.64 3.91 -7.77
N VAL A 92 1.60 3.99 -8.69
CA VAL A 92 2.32 5.22 -9.05
C VAL A 92 2.39 5.35 -10.56
N ALA A 93 1.91 6.45 -11.11
CA ALA A 93 2.10 6.83 -12.50
C ALA A 93 2.95 8.10 -12.59
N ASN A 94 3.93 8.10 -13.48
CA ASN A 94 4.74 9.27 -13.82
C ASN A 94 4.62 9.56 -15.31
N GLY A 95 4.71 10.82 -15.70
CA GLY A 95 4.67 11.24 -17.10
C GLY A 95 5.21 12.66 -17.28
N HIS A 96 5.24 13.08 -18.54
CA HIS A 96 5.72 14.38 -18.95
C HIS A 96 4.58 15.37 -19.17
N LYS A 97 4.94 16.63 -19.41
CA LYS A 97 4.02 17.72 -19.71
C LYS A 97 3.02 17.35 -20.80
N GLY A 98 1.74 17.50 -20.52
CA GLY A 98 0.64 17.20 -21.45
C GLY A 98 0.23 15.73 -21.51
N GLU A 99 0.99 14.81 -20.92
CA GLU A 99 0.63 13.39 -20.84
C GLU A 99 -0.34 13.13 -19.69
N LEU A 100 -1.42 12.41 -19.93
CA LEU A 100 -2.31 11.99 -18.87
C LEU A 100 -1.61 10.89 -18.04
N VAL A 101 -1.48 11.07 -16.74
CA VAL A 101 -1.03 10.05 -15.80
C VAL A 101 -2.14 9.71 -14.82
N SER A 102 -2.34 8.42 -14.57
CA SER A 102 -3.38 7.94 -13.66
C SER A 102 -2.90 6.74 -12.85
N ALA A 103 -3.32 6.68 -11.60
CA ALA A 103 -3.04 5.60 -10.67
C ALA A 103 -4.30 5.23 -9.91
N GLY A 104 -4.47 3.96 -9.59
CA GLY A 104 -5.65 3.49 -8.88
C GLY A 104 -5.42 2.18 -8.14
N ILE A 105 -6.20 2.00 -7.09
CA ILE A 105 -6.29 0.78 -6.29
C ILE A 105 -7.76 0.40 -6.18
N ILE A 106 -8.05 -0.90 -6.33
CA ILE A 106 -9.32 -1.50 -5.97
C ILE A 106 -9.07 -2.60 -4.95
N ASN A 107 -9.93 -2.69 -3.94
CA ASN A 107 -9.87 -3.78 -2.97
C ASN A 107 -11.26 -4.34 -2.67
N GLY A 108 -11.31 -5.62 -2.26
CA GLY A 108 -12.53 -6.29 -1.82
C GLY A 108 -12.20 -7.33 -0.77
N TRP A 109 -13.20 -7.68 0.05
CA TRP A 109 -13.07 -8.65 1.13
C TRP A 109 -13.61 -10.02 0.74
N LEU A 110 -12.86 -11.06 1.07
CA LEU A 110 -13.23 -12.46 0.92
C LEU A 110 -13.98 -12.93 2.18
N ILE A 111 -15.24 -13.22 2.02
CA ILE A 111 -16.11 -13.73 3.09
C ILE A 111 -16.36 -15.21 2.84
N ASP A 112 -15.99 -16.05 3.79
CA ASP A 112 -16.21 -17.50 3.72
C ASP A 112 -17.72 -17.78 3.64
N ARG A 113 -18.15 -18.55 2.62
CA ARG A 113 -19.57 -18.76 2.29
C ARG A 113 -20.28 -19.63 3.34
N GLU A 114 -19.55 -20.51 4.02
CA GLU A 114 -20.12 -21.39 5.02
C GLU A 114 -20.23 -20.73 6.39
N THR A 115 -19.17 -20.00 6.80
CA THR A 115 -19.07 -19.45 8.15
C THR A 115 -19.47 -17.98 8.24
N GLY A 116 -19.50 -17.25 7.12
CA GLY A 116 -19.71 -15.81 7.09
C GLY A 116 -18.51 -14.99 7.62
N HIS A 117 -17.41 -15.63 7.99
CA HIS A 117 -16.24 -14.97 8.52
C HIS A 117 -15.40 -14.35 7.41
N ARG A 118 -14.80 -13.19 7.69
CA ARG A 118 -13.85 -12.52 6.81
C ARG A 118 -12.51 -13.25 6.84
N TYR A 119 -12.16 -13.90 5.71
CA TYR A 119 -10.90 -14.62 5.52
C TYR A 119 -9.73 -13.68 5.30
N GLY A 120 -9.89 -12.71 4.39
CA GLY A 120 -8.85 -11.77 3.98
C GLY A 120 -9.40 -10.78 2.96
N GLY A 121 -8.52 -10.06 2.28
CA GLY A 121 -8.90 -9.16 1.20
C GLY A 121 -7.92 -9.25 0.04
N LEU A 122 -8.44 -8.95 -1.15
CA LEU A 122 -7.68 -8.80 -2.38
C LEU A 122 -7.54 -7.32 -2.70
N VAL A 123 -6.37 -6.95 -3.23
CA VAL A 123 -6.12 -5.59 -3.70
C VAL A 123 -5.53 -5.71 -5.10
N CYS A 124 -5.94 -4.85 -6.02
CA CYS A 124 -5.30 -4.71 -7.32
C CYS A 124 -4.95 -3.25 -7.55
N GLU A 125 -3.80 -3.02 -8.13
CA GLU A 125 -3.31 -1.70 -8.50
C GLU A 125 -3.05 -1.61 -10.01
N HIS A 126 -3.40 -0.46 -10.59
CA HIS A 126 -3.04 -0.11 -11.96
C HIS A 126 -2.57 1.34 -12.04
N ASN A 127 -1.66 1.58 -12.97
CA ASN A 127 -1.12 2.90 -13.28
C ASN A 127 -0.74 3.01 -14.75
N GLY A 128 -0.72 4.21 -15.27
CA GLY A 128 -0.34 4.49 -16.66
C GLY A 128 -1.07 5.69 -17.26
N ASN A 129 -1.08 5.74 -18.61
CA ASN A 129 -1.71 6.83 -19.37
C ASN A 129 -3.16 6.45 -19.70
N TYR A 130 -3.99 6.32 -18.70
CA TYR A 130 -5.38 5.92 -18.85
C TYR A 130 -6.32 7.05 -18.48
N THR A 131 -7.44 7.19 -19.20
CA THR A 131 -8.58 7.94 -18.67
C THR A 131 -9.09 7.24 -17.40
N LEU A 132 -9.76 7.99 -16.51
CA LEU A 132 -10.31 7.39 -15.29
C LEU A 132 -11.20 6.17 -15.60
N LYS A 133 -12.04 6.25 -16.64
CA LYS A 133 -12.90 5.11 -17.02
C LYS A 133 -12.12 3.89 -17.49
N GLN A 134 -11.03 4.08 -18.24
CA GLN A 134 -10.16 2.97 -18.66
C GLN A 134 -9.44 2.35 -17.43
N LEU A 135 -8.97 3.19 -16.51
CA LEU A 135 -8.33 2.74 -15.27
C LEU A 135 -9.30 1.94 -14.40
N GLU A 136 -10.51 2.46 -14.18
CA GLU A 136 -11.57 1.79 -13.42
C GLU A 136 -11.89 0.41 -14.01
N ASN A 137 -12.12 0.33 -15.33
CA ASN A 137 -12.40 -0.94 -16.00
C ASN A 137 -11.24 -1.95 -15.84
N LYS A 138 -9.98 -1.49 -15.88
CA LYS A 138 -8.81 -2.36 -15.66
C LYS A 138 -8.73 -2.87 -14.22
N LEU A 139 -9.00 -2.01 -13.25
CA LEU A 139 -9.03 -2.37 -11.84
C LEU A 139 -10.12 -3.41 -11.54
N GLU A 140 -11.34 -3.19 -12.05
CA GLU A 140 -12.45 -4.14 -11.91
C GLU A 140 -12.13 -5.49 -12.57
N ALA A 141 -11.60 -5.48 -13.79
CA ALA A 141 -11.22 -6.70 -14.51
C ALA A 141 -10.16 -7.50 -13.75
N SER A 142 -9.12 -6.81 -13.23
CA SER A 142 -8.04 -7.48 -12.49
C SER A 142 -8.50 -8.05 -11.15
N LEU A 143 -9.33 -7.32 -10.41
CA LEU A 143 -9.89 -7.84 -9.16
C LEU A 143 -10.78 -9.06 -9.41
N ASN A 144 -11.61 -9.02 -10.46
CA ASN A 144 -12.47 -10.12 -10.84
C ASN A 144 -11.66 -11.35 -11.30
N GLU A 145 -10.63 -11.15 -12.12
CA GLU A 145 -9.73 -12.22 -12.57
C GLU A 145 -9.02 -12.90 -11.39
N LEU A 146 -8.46 -12.10 -10.48
CA LEU A 146 -7.81 -12.62 -9.27
C LEU A 146 -8.78 -13.41 -8.39
N TYR A 147 -10.01 -12.92 -8.24
CA TYR A 147 -11.06 -13.57 -7.46
C TYR A 147 -11.49 -14.91 -8.08
N ILE A 148 -11.80 -14.93 -9.37
CA ILE A 148 -12.26 -16.15 -10.07
C ILE A 148 -11.17 -17.23 -10.07
N ASN A 149 -9.92 -16.86 -10.30
CA ASN A 149 -8.83 -17.82 -10.43
C ASN A 149 -8.37 -18.45 -9.10
N GLY A 150 -8.79 -17.93 -7.94
CA GLY A 150 -8.27 -18.45 -6.69
C GLY A 150 -9.25 -18.57 -5.51
N PHE A 151 -10.43 -17.93 -5.59
CA PHE A 151 -11.22 -17.72 -4.38
C PHE A 151 -12.73 -17.95 -4.55
N GLU A 152 -13.25 -17.94 -5.78
CA GLU A 152 -14.67 -17.93 -6.10
C GLU A 152 -15.44 -19.11 -5.50
N GLU A 153 -14.85 -20.31 -5.52
CA GLU A 153 -15.52 -21.52 -5.04
C GLU A 153 -15.90 -21.45 -3.56
N ARG A 154 -15.00 -20.91 -2.74
CA ARG A 154 -15.15 -20.92 -1.28
C ARG A 154 -15.61 -19.58 -0.71
N TYR A 155 -15.22 -18.49 -1.32
CA TYR A 155 -15.43 -17.15 -0.75
C TYR A 155 -16.39 -16.31 -1.62
N ALA A 156 -17.11 -15.40 -0.98
CA ALA A 156 -17.84 -14.33 -1.63
C ALA A 156 -16.98 -13.05 -1.58
N LEU A 157 -16.81 -12.38 -2.70
CA LEU A 157 -16.14 -11.08 -2.77
C LEU A 157 -17.14 -9.98 -2.41
N GLN A 158 -16.87 -9.20 -1.36
CA GLN A 158 -17.78 -8.19 -0.83
C GLN A 158 -17.05 -6.90 -0.47
N ASN A 159 -17.83 -5.84 -0.24
CA ASN A 159 -17.34 -4.53 0.22
C ASN A 159 -16.18 -4.01 -0.66
N ILE A 160 -16.41 -3.98 -1.96
CA ILE A 160 -15.44 -3.51 -2.95
C ILE A 160 -15.32 -1.99 -2.83
N GLU A 161 -14.10 -1.50 -2.71
CA GLU A 161 -13.77 -0.08 -2.72
C GLU A 161 -12.75 0.21 -3.82
N MET A 162 -12.91 1.34 -4.51
CA MET A 162 -12.00 1.81 -5.55
C MET A 162 -11.53 3.23 -5.25
N HIS A 163 -10.25 3.47 -5.45
CA HIS A 163 -9.62 4.78 -5.28
C HIS A 163 -8.76 5.10 -6.49
N THR A 164 -8.97 6.25 -7.09
CA THR A 164 -8.23 6.69 -8.29
C THR A 164 -7.70 8.11 -8.13
N SER A 165 -6.59 8.39 -8.81
CA SER A 165 -5.95 9.69 -8.92
C SER A 165 -5.46 9.89 -10.35
N SER A 166 -5.61 11.09 -10.89
CA SER A 166 -5.09 11.41 -12.23
C SER A 166 -4.64 12.85 -12.32
N LEU A 167 -3.72 13.10 -13.24
CA LEU A 167 -3.16 14.42 -13.52
C LEU A 167 -2.75 14.48 -15.00
N THR A 168 -2.98 15.61 -15.65
CA THR A 168 -2.27 16.00 -16.88
C THR A 168 -1.30 17.12 -16.51
N PRO A 169 0.02 16.83 -16.42
CA PRO A 169 1.00 17.80 -15.95
C PRO A 169 1.08 19.03 -16.84
N ARG A 170 1.18 20.21 -16.21
CA ARG A 170 1.50 21.47 -16.88
C ARG A 170 3.01 21.75 -16.87
N LYS A 171 3.72 21.14 -15.90
CA LYS A 171 5.17 21.17 -15.75
C LYS A 171 5.81 19.99 -16.46
N GLU A 172 7.14 20.00 -16.57
CA GLU A 172 7.90 18.98 -17.29
C GLU A 172 7.64 17.56 -16.80
N TYR A 173 7.44 17.38 -15.49
CA TYR A 173 7.16 16.09 -14.85
C TYR A 173 5.91 16.13 -14.01
N GLY A 174 5.12 15.05 -14.06
CA GLY A 174 3.95 14.86 -13.23
C GLY A 174 3.89 13.46 -12.62
N SER A 175 3.31 13.36 -11.44
CA SER A 175 3.08 12.08 -10.76
C SER A 175 1.67 12.02 -10.19
N ALA A 176 1.02 10.86 -10.31
CA ALA A 176 -0.23 10.53 -9.64
C ALA A 176 -0.03 9.27 -8.80
N ILE A 177 -0.50 9.26 -7.56
CA ILE A 177 -0.39 8.12 -6.66
C ILE A 177 -1.71 7.80 -5.98
N VAL A 178 -1.92 6.50 -5.68
CA VAL A 178 -2.90 6.01 -4.72
C VAL A 178 -2.19 4.99 -3.85
N ALA A 179 -2.33 5.12 -2.53
CA ALA A 179 -1.64 4.27 -1.57
C ALA A 179 -2.58 3.78 -0.47
N LEU A 180 -2.55 2.47 -0.21
CA LEU A 180 -3.09 1.83 0.97
C LEU A 180 -1.91 1.63 1.94
N CYS A 181 -1.92 2.38 3.04
CA CYS A 181 -0.78 2.53 3.95
C CYS A 181 -1.05 1.80 5.27
N PHE A 182 -0.16 0.89 5.66
CA PHE A 182 -0.26 0.19 6.94
C PHE A 182 0.34 1.02 8.07
N THR A 183 -0.32 1.01 9.24
CA THR A 183 0.07 1.83 10.40
C THR A 183 0.37 1.01 11.65
N SER A 184 -0.11 -0.22 11.72
CA SER A 184 0.14 -1.10 12.87
C SER A 184 0.16 -2.57 12.45
N TYR A 185 0.80 -3.38 13.28
CA TYR A 185 1.06 -4.79 13.00
C TYR A 185 0.84 -5.66 14.23
N LEU A 186 0.34 -6.86 14.01
CA LEU A 186 0.36 -7.95 14.96
C LEU A 186 1.61 -8.80 14.72
N TYR A 187 2.35 -9.09 15.79
CA TYR A 187 3.48 -10.03 15.79
C TYR A 187 3.07 -11.28 16.57
N PRO A 188 2.74 -12.40 15.90
CA PRO A 188 2.45 -13.64 16.59
C PRO A 188 3.68 -14.15 17.33
N ILE A 189 3.50 -14.56 18.59
CA ILE A 189 4.53 -15.27 19.36
C ILE A 189 4.38 -16.76 19.01
N LEU A 190 5.47 -17.36 18.54
CA LEU A 190 5.51 -18.78 18.26
C LEU A 190 6.02 -19.51 19.49
N ALA A 191 5.28 -20.52 19.93
CA ALA A 191 5.63 -21.33 21.09
C ALA A 191 6.78 -22.31 20.77
#